data_15fb4f046e4982490568e6959325cf22
#
_entry.id   15fb4f046e4982490568e6959325cf22
#
_cell.length_a   1.000
_cell.length_b   1.000
_cell.length_c   1.000
_cell.angle_alpha   90.00
_cell.angle_beta   90.00
_cell.angle_gamma   90.00
#
_symmetry.space_group_name_H-M   'P 1'
#
loop_
_entity.id
_entity.type
_entity.pdbx_description
1 polymer ?
#
loop_
_entity_poly.entity_id
_entity_poly.type
_entity_poly.pdbx_seq_one_letter_code
_entity_poly.pdbx_strand_id
1 'polypeptide(L)'
;MTLDTIIETYMPIAKPLSMAMERQKKHISLIIFKRKIIAVGQNIFKTHPDTLRLGYRTADMHSELDAFRKVPKSLRGEKLILVNFRFNRFGHFRNSKPCSVCAKWCGEVFHKIYYTDDNGLQRL
;
A
#
# COMPACT_ATOMS: atom_id res chain seq x y z
N MET A 1 16.98 -3.16 -0.06
CA MET A 1 16.65 -2.89 1.36
C MET A 1 16.26 -4.17 2.06
N THR A 2 16.67 -4.33 3.30
CA THR A 2 16.21 -5.42 4.15
C THR A 2 14.83 -5.13 4.73
N LEU A 3 14.15 -6.16 5.26
CA LEU A 3 12.87 -5.97 5.97
C LEU A 3 13.04 -5.03 7.17
N ASP A 4 14.13 -5.18 7.93
CA ASP A 4 14.41 -4.32 9.07
C ASP A 4 14.59 -2.86 8.67
N THR A 5 15.29 -2.59 7.58
CA THR A 5 15.46 -1.24 7.05
C THR A 5 14.11 -0.62 6.65
N ILE A 6 13.22 -1.40 6.04
CA ILE A 6 11.88 -0.93 5.67
C ILE A 6 11.09 -0.55 6.93
N ILE A 7 11.12 -1.39 7.96
CA ILE A 7 10.44 -1.10 9.22
C ILE A 7 11.01 0.17 9.86
N GLU A 8 12.31 0.26 10.01
CA GLU A 8 12.95 1.41 10.67
C GLU A 8 12.70 2.73 9.94
N THR A 9 12.71 2.70 8.60
CA THR A 9 12.62 3.91 7.78
C THR A 9 11.18 4.35 7.55
N TYR A 10 10.28 3.42 7.23
CA TYR A 10 8.95 3.76 6.72
C TYR A 10 7.82 3.54 7.71
N MET A 11 7.95 2.60 8.66
CA MET A 11 6.91 2.40 9.67
C MET A 11 6.62 3.65 10.49
N PRO A 12 7.63 4.47 10.90
CA PRO A 12 7.35 5.71 11.64
C PRO A 12 6.48 6.71 10.88
N ILE A 13 6.46 6.60 9.54
CA ILE A 13 5.61 7.45 8.68
C ILE A 13 4.22 6.82 8.54
N ALA A 14 4.17 5.51 8.25
CA ALA A 14 2.92 4.81 7.96
C ALA A 14 2.05 4.60 9.20
N LYS A 15 2.63 4.32 10.36
CA LYS A 15 1.89 3.98 11.57
C LYS A 15 0.96 5.09 12.03
N PRO A 16 1.40 6.37 12.17
CA PRO A 16 0.48 7.45 12.54
C PRO A 16 -0.65 7.63 11.54
N LEU A 17 -0.37 7.48 10.24
CA LEU A 17 -1.37 7.61 9.19
C LEU A 17 -2.43 6.51 9.29
N SER A 18 -2.00 5.27 9.49
CA SER A 18 -2.91 4.14 9.66
C SER A 18 -3.77 4.30 10.92
N MET A 19 -3.16 4.63 12.03
CA MET A 19 -3.86 4.77 13.31
C MET A 19 -4.83 5.94 13.35
N ALA A 20 -4.59 6.99 12.58
CA ALA A 20 -5.49 8.14 12.46
C ALA A 20 -6.75 7.85 11.65
N MET A 21 -6.80 6.74 10.91
CA MET A 21 -7.99 6.38 10.14
C MET A 21 -9.11 5.90 11.06
N GLU A 22 -10.29 6.48 10.93
CA GLU A 22 -11.45 6.18 11.78
C GLU A 22 -12.15 4.87 11.42
N ARG A 23 -11.88 4.32 10.24
CA ARG A 23 -12.56 3.14 9.72
C ARG A 23 -11.75 1.87 10.00
N GLN A 24 -12.43 0.71 9.96
CA GLN A 24 -11.82 -0.59 10.24
C GLN A 24 -10.69 -0.97 9.29
N LYS A 25 -10.78 -0.56 8.04
CA LYS A 25 -9.72 -0.84 7.04
C LYS A 25 -8.69 0.29 7.05
N LYS A 26 -7.68 0.12 7.88
CA LYS A 26 -6.62 1.12 8.11
C LYS A 26 -5.39 0.87 7.23
N HIS A 27 -5.61 0.54 5.96
CA HIS A 27 -4.52 0.23 5.03
C HIS A 27 -3.84 1.50 4.54
N ILE A 28 -2.52 1.51 4.62
CA ILE A 28 -1.65 2.54 4.06
C ILE A 28 -0.72 1.86 3.05
N SER A 29 -0.64 2.42 1.86
CA SER A 29 0.31 1.98 0.84
C SER A 29 1.32 3.08 0.60
N LEU A 30 2.60 2.74 0.69
CA LEU A 30 3.70 3.62 0.31
C LEU A 30 4.30 3.12 -0.99
N ILE A 31 4.52 4.03 -1.94
CA ILE A 31 5.28 3.71 -3.15
C ILE A 31 6.61 4.42 -3.04
N ILE A 32 7.68 3.63 -3.18
CA ILE A 32 9.04 4.06 -2.93
C ILE A 32 9.85 3.94 -4.23
N PHE A 33 10.57 5.00 -4.56
CA PHE A 33 11.53 5.04 -5.65
C PHE A 33 12.84 5.63 -5.16
N LYS A 34 13.95 4.88 -5.36
CA LYS A 34 15.28 5.29 -4.89
C LYS A 34 15.28 5.72 -3.42
N ARG A 35 14.64 4.89 -2.58
CA ARG A 35 14.51 5.07 -1.12
C ARG A 35 13.62 6.25 -0.69
N LYS A 36 13.01 6.98 -1.62
CA LYS A 36 12.12 8.10 -1.33
C LYS A 36 10.66 7.67 -1.51
N ILE A 37 9.80 8.11 -0.60
CA ILE A 37 8.36 7.93 -0.76
C ILE A 37 7.90 8.92 -1.83
N ILE A 38 7.34 8.40 -2.92
CA ILE A 38 6.83 9.22 -4.03
C ILE A 38 5.31 9.27 -4.08
N ALA A 39 4.63 8.39 -3.37
CA ALA A 39 3.18 8.39 -3.26
C ALA A 39 2.74 7.68 -1.98
N VAL A 40 1.66 8.16 -1.39
CA VAL A 40 1.00 7.56 -0.23
C VAL A 40 -0.46 7.35 -0.59
N GLY A 41 -0.96 6.14 -0.38
CA GLY A 41 -2.35 5.78 -0.61
C GLY A 41 -3.02 5.25 0.63
N GLN A 42 -4.33 5.43 0.69
CA GLN A 42 -5.18 4.87 1.73
C GLN A 42 -6.49 4.40 1.13
N ASN A 43 -7.22 3.53 1.82
CA ASN A 43 -8.52 3.10 1.34
C ASN A 43 -9.46 4.30 1.22
N ILE A 44 -10.07 4.45 0.03
CA ILE A 44 -11.03 5.51 -0.24
C ILE A 44 -12.38 4.87 -0.55
N PHE A 45 -13.42 5.36 0.11
CA PHE A 45 -14.79 4.87 -0.07
C PHE A 45 -15.51 5.67 -1.17
N LYS A 46 -14.82 5.86 -2.31
CA LYS A 46 -15.37 6.53 -3.49
C LYS A 46 -15.17 5.66 -4.71
N THR A 47 -16.17 5.65 -5.60
CA THR A 47 -16.06 4.98 -6.89
C THR A 47 -15.11 5.78 -7.80
N HIS A 48 -14.20 5.08 -8.44
CA HIS A 48 -13.32 5.62 -9.46
C HIS A 48 -13.39 4.73 -10.69
N PRO A 49 -13.38 5.27 -11.93
CA PRO A 49 -13.43 4.46 -13.14
C PRO A 49 -12.36 3.36 -13.20
N ASP A 50 -11.16 3.64 -12.70
CA ASP A 50 -10.06 2.67 -12.66
C ASP A 50 -10.37 1.46 -11.78
N THR A 51 -11.18 1.63 -10.73
CA THR A 51 -11.59 0.53 -9.84
C THR A 51 -12.35 -0.53 -10.63
N LEU A 52 -13.33 -0.13 -11.42
CA LEU A 52 -14.11 -1.06 -12.23
C LEU A 52 -13.28 -1.66 -13.37
N ARG A 53 -12.44 -0.86 -14.02
CA ARG A 53 -11.59 -1.30 -15.13
C ARG A 53 -10.61 -2.39 -14.71
N LEU A 54 -10.09 -2.34 -13.48
CA LEU A 54 -9.15 -3.34 -12.96
C LEU A 54 -9.83 -4.59 -12.40
N GLY A 55 -11.16 -4.64 -12.39
CA GLY A 55 -11.91 -5.84 -12.00
C GLY A 55 -12.31 -5.91 -10.53
N TYR A 56 -12.27 -4.79 -9.81
CA TYR A 56 -12.78 -4.75 -8.44
C TYR A 56 -14.30 -4.88 -8.42
N ARG A 57 -14.81 -5.66 -7.48
CA ARG A 57 -16.25 -5.91 -7.33
C ARG A 57 -16.96 -4.86 -6.49
N THR A 58 -16.22 -4.13 -5.66
CA THR A 58 -16.75 -3.10 -4.78
C THR A 58 -16.38 -1.72 -5.30
N ALA A 59 -17.14 -0.71 -4.90
CA ALA A 59 -16.88 0.67 -5.28
C ALA A 59 -15.67 1.28 -4.55
N ASP A 60 -15.16 0.61 -3.52
CA ASP A 60 -14.06 1.13 -2.71
C ASP A 60 -12.74 1.04 -3.46
N MET A 61 -11.98 2.13 -3.44
CA MET A 61 -10.63 2.15 -3.98
C MET A 61 -9.66 1.66 -2.91
N HIS A 62 -8.93 0.58 -3.22
CA HIS A 62 -7.91 0.06 -2.33
C HIS A 62 -6.71 0.99 -2.25
N SER A 63 -5.96 0.92 -1.15
CA SER A 63 -4.84 1.83 -0.90
C SER A 63 -3.74 1.76 -1.97
N GLU A 64 -3.50 0.58 -2.53
CA GLU A 64 -2.50 0.39 -3.60
C GLU A 64 -2.86 1.18 -4.84
N LEU A 65 -4.13 1.14 -5.26
CA LEU A 65 -4.58 1.90 -6.42
C LEU A 65 -4.59 3.40 -6.14
N ASP A 66 -5.02 3.80 -4.94
CA ASP A 66 -4.97 5.21 -4.54
C ASP A 66 -3.54 5.75 -4.57
N ALA A 67 -2.58 4.98 -4.09
CA ALA A 67 -1.16 5.36 -4.14
C ALA A 67 -0.67 5.43 -5.59
N PHE A 68 -0.93 4.40 -6.40
CA PHE A 68 -0.42 4.32 -7.76
C PHE A 68 -0.92 5.45 -8.64
N ARG A 69 -2.19 5.83 -8.52
CA ARG A 69 -2.73 6.96 -9.30
C ARG A 69 -2.06 8.30 -8.97
N LYS A 70 -1.40 8.42 -7.82
CA LYS A 70 -0.67 9.62 -7.41
C LYS A 70 0.80 9.61 -7.87
N VAL A 71 1.28 8.50 -8.41
CA VAL A 71 2.65 8.43 -8.95
C VAL A 71 2.76 9.30 -10.20
N PRO A 72 3.77 10.18 -10.30
CA PRO A 72 4.01 10.92 -11.52
C PRO A 72 4.14 10.00 -12.72
N LYS A 73 3.50 10.34 -13.84
CA LYS A 73 3.48 9.48 -15.03
C LYS A 73 4.88 9.13 -15.52
N SER A 74 5.83 10.05 -15.39
CA SER A 74 7.23 9.84 -15.78
C SER A 74 7.94 8.73 -14.97
N LEU A 75 7.42 8.38 -13.80
CA LEU A 75 8.02 7.37 -12.92
C LEU A 75 7.31 6.01 -12.97
N ARG A 76 6.17 5.90 -13.65
CA ARG A 76 5.35 4.67 -13.64
C ARG A 76 6.02 3.45 -14.29
N GLY A 77 6.99 3.65 -15.14
CA GLY A 77 7.78 2.58 -15.74
C GLY A 77 9.05 2.21 -15.00
N GLU A 78 9.33 2.89 -13.90
CA GLU A 78 10.54 2.67 -13.11
C GLU A 78 10.39 1.50 -12.14
N LYS A 79 11.51 1.10 -11.51
CA LYS A 79 11.52 0.01 -10.51
C LYS A 79 10.96 0.53 -9.17
N LEU A 80 9.65 0.56 -9.07
CA LEU A 80 8.94 1.01 -7.88
C LEU A 80 8.79 -0.11 -6.88
N ILE A 81 8.81 0.24 -5.59
CA ILE A 81 8.56 -0.68 -4.49
C ILE A 81 7.26 -0.28 -3.81
N LEU A 82 6.36 -1.24 -3.62
CA LEU A 82 5.14 -1.05 -2.86
C LEU A 82 5.32 -1.63 -1.46
N VAL A 83 4.97 -0.85 -0.45
CA VAL A 83 4.94 -1.32 0.93
C VAL A 83 3.58 -1.02 1.54
N ASN A 84 2.87 -2.07 1.93
CA ASN A 84 1.58 -1.95 2.59
C ASN A 84 1.75 -2.10 4.10
N PHE A 85 1.10 -1.21 4.84
CA PHE A 85 1.02 -1.26 6.29
C PHE A 85 -0.43 -1.24 6.74
N ARG A 86 -0.71 -1.96 7.81
CA ARG A 86 -1.97 -1.87 8.53
C ARG A 86 -1.71 -2.07 10.01
N PHE A 87 -2.33 -1.23 10.83
CA PHE A 87 -2.25 -1.32 12.29
C PHE A 87 -3.65 -1.30 12.88
N ASN A 88 -3.83 -1.99 14.00
CA ASN A 88 -5.04 -1.83 14.78
C ASN A 88 -4.97 -0.57 15.66
N ARG A 89 -6.03 -0.30 16.43
CA ARG A 89 -6.08 0.87 17.32
C ARG A 89 -5.02 0.87 18.43
N PHE A 90 -4.42 -0.29 18.71
CA PHE A 90 -3.35 -0.45 19.71
C PHE A 90 -1.95 -0.35 19.09
N GLY A 91 -1.85 -0.11 17.79
CA GLY A 91 -0.57 -0.01 17.09
C GLY A 91 0.09 -1.35 16.76
N HIS A 92 -0.65 -2.45 16.84
CA HIS A 92 -0.15 -3.77 16.45
C HIS A 92 -0.35 -4.01 14.95
N PHE A 93 0.60 -4.70 14.33
CA PHE A 93 0.49 -5.10 12.93
C PHE A 93 -0.76 -5.94 12.67
N ARG A 94 -1.39 -5.68 11.53
CA ARG A 94 -2.49 -6.46 11.00
C ARG A 94 -2.26 -6.76 9.53
N ASN A 95 -3.04 -7.68 8.98
CA ASN A 95 -2.89 -8.13 7.60
C ASN A 95 -3.16 -7.00 6.61
N SER A 96 -2.14 -6.67 5.83
CA SER A 96 -2.22 -5.70 4.73
C SER A 96 -1.88 -6.34 3.37
N LYS A 97 -1.89 -7.67 3.29
CA LYS A 97 -1.61 -8.38 2.04
C LYS A 97 -2.57 -7.91 0.94
N PRO A 98 -2.07 -7.59 -0.26
CA PRO A 98 -2.94 -7.23 -1.38
C PRO A 98 -3.97 -8.33 -1.66
N CYS A 99 -5.23 -7.93 -1.92
CA CYS A 99 -6.25 -8.87 -2.35
C CYS A 99 -5.88 -9.47 -3.71
N SER A 100 -6.63 -10.50 -4.17
CA SER A 100 -6.30 -11.18 -5.42
C SER A 100 -6.26 -10.23 -6.62
N VAL A 101 -7.15 -9.24 -6.68
CA VAL A 101 -7.16 -8.24 -7.76
C VAL A 101 -5.93 -7.34 -7.66
N CYS A 102 -5.64 -6.79 -6.47
CA CYS A 102 -4.45 -5.97 -6.25
C CYS A 102 -3.17 -6.75 -6.53
N ALA A 103 -3.07 -7.99 -6.03
CA ALA A 103 -1.87 -8.80 -6.24
C ALA A 103 -1.56 -9.01 -7.72
N LYS A 104 -2.59 -9.18 -8.54
CA LYS A 104 -2.42 -9.40 -9.97
C LYS A 104 -1.79 -8.19 -10.67
N TRP A 105 -2.42 -7.02 -10.57
CA TRP A 105 -1.91 -5.84 -11.29
C TRP A 105 -0.65 -5.26 -10.62
N CYS A 106 -0.56 -5.31 -9.29
CA CYS A 106 0.63 -4.85 -8.57
C CYS A 106 1.87 -5.69 -8.92
N GLY A 107 1.69 -7.01 -9.10
CA GLY A 107 2.79 -7.88 -9.51
C GLY A 107 3.35 -7.53 -10.88
N GLU A 108 2.54 -6.94 -11.75
CA GLU A 108 2.96 -6.49 -13.09
C GLU A 108 3.66 -5.12 -13.05
N VAL A 109 3.31 -4.28 -12.07
CA VAL A 109 3.74 -2.87 -12.00
C VAL A 109 4.92 -2.66 -11.09
N PHE A 110 4.93 -3.32 -9.91
CA PHE A 110 5.96 -3.09 -8.90
C PHE A 110 7.09 -4.09 -9.00
N HIS A 111 8.31 -3.60 -8.80
CA HIS A 111 9.52 -4.44 -8.77
C HIS A 111 9.54 -5.34 -7.54
N LYS A 112 9.12 -4.83 -6.39
CA LYS A 112 9.00 -5.57 -5.12
C LYS A 112 7.75 -5.10 -4.39
N ILE A 113 7.14 -6.03 -3.65
CA ILE A 113 5.94 -5.75 -2.85
C ILE A 113 6.16 -6.32 -1.45
N TYR A 114 5.93 -5.48 -0.45
CA TYR A 114 5.97 -5.86 0.96
C TYR A 114 4.64 -5.55 1.62
N TYR A 115 4.28 -6.32 2.61
CA TYR A 115 3.05 -6.13 3.37
C TYR A 115 3.25 -6.57 4.82
N THR A 116 2.38 -6.09 5.73
CA THR A 116 2.37 -6.55 7.11
C THR A 116 1.34 -7.66 7.30
N ASP A 117 1.61 -8.55 8.22
CA ASP A 117 0.63 -9.46 8.82
C ASP A 117 0.84 -9.46 10.34
N ASP A 118 0.14 -10.32 11.06
CA ASP A 118 0.24 -10.36 12.52
C ASP A 118 1.65 -10.75 13.02
N ASN A 119 2.49 -11.32 12.14
CA ASN A 119 3.85 -11.73 12.44
C ASN A 119 4.92 -10.70 12.01
N GLY A 120 4.52 -9.59 11.41
CA GLY A 120 5.43 -8.53 10.99
C GLY A 120 5.40 -8.27 9.49
N LEU A 121 6.52 -7.77 8.97
CA LEU A 121 6.64 -7.45 7.55
C LEU A 121 7.03 -8.68 6.73
N GLN A 122 6.29 -8.89 5.64
CA GLN A 122 6.48 -10.01 4.72
C GLN A 122 6.73 -9.49 3.31
N ARG A 123 7.34 -10.31 2.47
CA ARG A 123 7.48 -10.06 1.04
C ARG A 123 6.49 -10.91 0.26
N LEU A 124 5.78 -10.28 -0.65
CA LEU A 124 4.87 -10.99 -1.56
C LEU A 124 5.63 -11.74 -2.64
#